data_688933a1c17b22a8d9c3e1d914a0ecbc
#
_entry.id   688933a1c17b22a8d9c3e1d914a0ecbc
#
_cell.length_a   1.000
_cell.length_b   1.000
_cell.length_c   1.000
_cell.angle_alpha   90.00
_cell.angle_beta   90.00
_cell.angle_gamma   90.00
#
_symmetry.space_group_name_H-M   'P 1'
#
loop_
_entity.id
_entity.type
_entity.pdbx_description
1 polymer ?
#
loop_
_entity_poly.entity_id
_entity_poly.type
_entity_poly.pdbx_seq_one_letter_code
_entity_poly.pdbx_strand_id
1 'polypeptide(L)'
;MKFIHTADWHLGKIVHGIYMTENQRDMLQQFLQIVEEEQPDAIIIAGDLYDRSVPPTEAVNLLDEILFTINIKMKIPVIAISGNHDSAERLAFGSSWYKHSQLYISGKLEEEIEPIRLHGVNFYCVPYAEPGIVRQLHNDESIHSHQEAMKSIINRIESKMNRNEPNVLIGHAFVIGGQTSDSERTLSVGGSGCVSADLFSSFDYTALGHLHSPDAIKH
;
A
#
# COMPACT_ATOMS: atom_id res chain seq x y z
N MET A 1 -3.55 -19.76 2.13
CA MET A 1 -3.23 -18.75 1.13
C MET A 1 -1.79 -18.28 1.34
N LYS A 2 -1.00 -18.19 0.28
CA LYS A 2 0.36 -17.65 0.27
C LYS A 2 0.37 -16.34 -0.51
N PHE A 3 0.90 -15.26 0.03
CA PHE A 3 1.04 -14.02 -0.71
C PHE A 3 2.43 -13.40 -0.52
N ILE A 4 2.87 -12.61 -1.50
CA ILE A 4 4.07 -11.79 -1.38
C ILE A 4 3.62 -10.37 -1.04
N HIS A 5 4.22 -9.79 0.01
CA HIS A 5 4.04 -8.40 0.38
C HIS A 5 5.27 -7.59 -0.02
N THR A 6 5.06 -6.54 -0.78
CA THR A 6 6.07 -5.55 -1.18
C THR A 6 5.49 -4.15 -1.05
N ALA A 7 6.35 -3.12 -1.01
CA ALA A 7 5.95 -1.71 -0.93
C ALA A 7 7.10 -0.81 -1.45
N ASP A 8 6.83 0.47 -1.56
CA ASP A 8 7.85 1.51 -1.68
C ASP A 8 8.78 1.32 -2.89
N TRP A 9 8.19 1.02 -4.05
CA TRP A 9 8.93 0.84 -5.29
C TRP A 9 9.55 2.14 -5.81
N HIS A 10 8.90 3.28 -5.53
CA HIS A 10 9.36 4.61 -5.91
C HIS A 10 9.83 4.71 -7.35
N LEU A 11 9.05 4.16 -8.29
CA LEU A 11 9.43 4.14 -9.70
C LEU A 11 9.63 5.55 -10.25
N GLY A 12 10.74 5.73 -10.98
CA GLY A 12 11.16 7.03 -11.50
C GLY A 12 11.96 7.87 -10.51
N LYS A 13 12.51 7.26 -9.45
CA LYS A 13 13.40 7.91 -8.47
C LYS A 13 14.65 8.46 -9.14
N ILE A 14 15.06 9.64 -8.66
CA ILE A 14 16.31 10.29 -9.07
C ILE A 14 17.20 10.42 -7.82
N VAL A 15 18.42 9.87 -7.89
CA VAL A 15 19.41 9.95 -6.82
C VAL A 15 20.64 10.68 -7.33
N HIS A 16 21.00 11.80 -6.73
CA HIS A 16 22.13 12.65 -7.14
C HIS A 16 22.15 13.01 -8.64
N GLY A 17 20.95 13.25 -9.22
CA GLY A 17 20.79 13.56 -10.65
C GLY A 17 20.80 12.37 -11.58
N ILE A 18 20.94 11.13 -11.06
CA ILE A 18 20.91 9.90 -11.83
C ILE A 18 19.50 9.31 -11.77
N TYR A 19 18.93 9.02 -12.95
CA TYR A 19 17.66 8.32 -13.06
C TYR A 19 17.85 6.83 -12.73
N MET A 20 17.08 6.34 -11.75
CA MET A 20 17.22 4.97 -11.25
C MET A 20 16.35 3.96 -12.01
N THR A 21 15.64 4.36 -13.07
CA THR A 21 14.64 3.54 -13.76
C THR A 21 15.20 2.20 -14.25
N GLU A 22 16.43 2.18 -14.82
CA GLU A 22 17.05 0.93 -15.27
C GLU A 22 17.42 0.01 -14.09
N ASN A 23 17.98 0.57 -13.01
CA ASN A 23 18.25 -0.20 -11.80
C ASN A 23 16.95 -0.77 -11.19
N GLN A 24 15.87 0.01 -11.23
CA GLN A 24 14.55 -0.42 -10.78
C GLN A 24 13.98 -1.52 -11.68
N ARG A 25 14.22 -1.43 -12.99
CA ARG A 25 13.88 -2.49 -13.94
C ARG A 25 14.59 -3.80 -13.59
N ASP A 26 15.90 -3.75 -13.36
CA ASP A 26 16.70 -4.94 -13.00
C ASP A 26 16.21 -5.56 -11.68
N MET A 27 15.91 -4.74 -10.69
CA MET A 27 15.34 -5.19 -9.41
C MET A 27 13.98 -5.85 -9.62
N LEU A 28 13.09 -5.26 -10.41
CA LEU A 28 11.77 -5.82 -10.68
C LEU A 28 11.82 -7.09 -11.53
N GLN A 29 12.82 -7.26 -12.40
CA GLN A 29 13.06 -8.54 -13.09
C GLN A 29 13.45 -9.64 -12.11
N GLN A 30 14.30 -9.35 -11.11
CA GLN A 30 14.60 -10.30 -10.03
C GLN A 30 13.37 -10.60 -9.19
N PHE A 31 12.54 -9.59 -8.91
CA PHE A 31 11.26 -9.80 -8.21
C PHE A 31 10.34 -10.74 -9.00
N LEU A 32 10.24 -10.61 -10.32
CA LEU A 32 9.46 -11.53 -11.16
C LEU A 32 9.99 -12.98 -11.08
N GLN A 33 11.31 -13.19 -10.98
CA GLN A 33 11.90 -14.52 -10.78
C GLN A 33 11.45 -15.12 -9.43
N ILE A 34 11.49 -14.31 -8.36
CA ILE A 34 10.97 -14.74 -7.05
C ILE A 34 9.49 -15.10 -7.13
N VAL A 35 8.68 -14.30 -7.82
CA VAL A 35 7.25 -14.58 -8.01
C VAL A 35 7.04 -15.89 -8.75
N GLU A 36 7.84 -16.17 -9.78
CA GLU A 36 7.77 -17.41 -10.54
C GLU A 36 8.18 -18.64 -9.71
N GLU A 37 9.23 -18.51 -8.88
CA GLU A 37 9.69 -19.58 -7.99
C GLU A 37 8.70 -19.86 -6.86
N GLU A 38 8.19 -18.79 -6.23
CA GLU A 38 7.35 -18.89 -5.05
C GLU A 38 5.87 -19.19 -5.35
N GLN A 39 5.40 -18.95 -6.57
CA GLN A 39 4.02 -19.19 -7.02
C GLN A 39 2.98 -18.72 -5.98
N PRO A 40 2.93 -17.42 -5.63
CA PRO A 40 1.99 -16.92 -4.63
C PRO A 40 0.56 -16.91 -5.17
N ASP A 41 -0.42 -17.01 -4.27
CA ASP A 41 -1.84 -16.87 -4.58
C ASP A 41 -2.24 -15.40 -4.83
N ALA A 42 -1.45 -14.43 -4.35
CA ALA A 42 -1.62 -13.00 -4.59
C ALA A 42 -0.33 -12.21 -4.31
N ILE A 43 -0.27 -10.98 -4.85
CA ILE A 43 0.78 -10.00 -4.53
C ILE A 43 0.12 -8.76 -3.93
N ILE A 44 0.70 -8.26 -2.82
CA ILE A 44 0.30 -7.02 -2.16
C ILE A 44 1.39 -5.97 -2.42
N ILE A 45 0.98 -4.77 -2.87
CA ILE A 45 1.86 -3.61 -3.02
C ILE A 45 1.33 -2.50 -2.10
N ALA A 46 1.96 -2.32 -0.94
CA ALA A 46 1.47 -1.46 0.12
C ALA A 46 1.91 0.01 -0.03
N GLY A 47 1.67 0.60 -1.20
CA GLY A 47 1.86 2.03 -1.47
C GLY A 47 3.23 2.40 -2.05
N ASP A 48 3.34 3.67 -2.43
CA ASP A 48 4.50 4.31 -3.05
C ASP A 48 5.02 3.56 -4.28
N LEU A 49 4.09 3.35 -5.23
CA LEU A 49 4.42 2.74 -6.52
C LEU A 49 5.35 3.67 -7.32
N TYR A 50 5.10 4.97 -7.26
CA TYR A 50 5.89 6.01 -7.92
C TYR A 50 6.62 6.89 -6.90
N ASP A 51 7.76 7.45 -7.29
CA ASP A 51 8.55 8.40 -6.48
C ASP A 51 7.89 9.78 -6.35
N ARG A 52 6.93 10.09 -7.21
CA ARG A 52 6.21 11.38 -7.25
C ARG A 52 4.85 11.28 -7.90
N SER A 53 3.96 12.18 -7.53
CA SER A 53 2.55 12.22 -8.00
C SER A 53 2.40 12.41 -9.52
N VAL A 54 3.43 12.93 -10.21
CA VAL A 54 3.53 12.99 -11.67
C VAL A 54 4.78 12.24 -12.08
N PRO A 55 4.68 10.91 -12.27
CA PRO A 55 5.82 10.08 -12.63
C PRO A 55 6.28 10.34 -14.07
N PRO A 56 7.57 10.12 -14.37
CA PRO A 56 8.05 10.15 -15.74
C PRO A 56 7.45 8.98 -16.56
N THR A 57 7.36 9.15 -17.85
CA THR A 57 6.75 8.15 -18.77
C THR A 57 7.40 6.77 -18.65
N GLU A 58 8.72 6.74 -18.49
CA GLU A 58 9.49 5.50 -18.34
C GLU A 58 9.08 4.71 -17.09
N ALA A 59 8.77 5.40 -16.00
CA ALA A 59 8.27 4.77 -14.77
C ALA A 59 6.85 4.22 -14.94
N VAL A 60 5.99 4.95 -15.67
CA VAL A 60 4.63 4.49 -15.99
C VAL A 60 4.69 3.23 -16.84
N ASN A 61 5.51 3.23 -17.89
CA ASN A 61 5.69 2.07 -18.76
C ASN A 61 6.25 0.86 -18.00
N LEU A 62 7.21 1.09 -17.08
CA LEU A 62 7.77 0.02 -16.27
C LEU A 62 6.72 -0.60 -15.34
N LEU A 63 5.90 0.21 -14.66
CA LEU A 63 4.82 -0.31 -13.82
C LEU A 63 3.82 -1.13 -14.63
N ASP A 64 3.40 -0.61 -15.79
CA ASP A 64 2.47 -1.31 -16.70
C ASP A 64 3.03 -2.68 -17.12
N GLU A 65 4.30 -2.72 -17.55
CA GLU A 65 4.99 -3.96 -17.97
C GLU A 65 5.00 -5.01 -16.84
N ILE A 66 5.34 -4.60 -15.62
CA ILE A 66 5.43 -5.50 -14.47
C ILE A 66 4.04 -5.99 -14.05
N LEU A 67 3.07 -5.09 -13.90
CA LEU A 67 1.70 -5.48 -13.56
C LEU A 67 1.08 -6.37 -14.62
N PHE A 68 1.28 -6.09 -15.90
CA PHE A 68 0.82 -6.94 -17.00
C PHE A 68 1.45 -8.34 -16.92
N THR A 69 2.74 -8.41 -16.64
CA THR A 69 3.44 -9.71 -16.53
C THR A 69 2.89 -10.53 -15.37
N ILE A 70 2.77 -9.95 -14.18
CA ILE A 70 2.24 -10.63 -12.99
C ILE A 70 0.77 -11.02 -13.18
N ASN A 71 -0.06 -10.05 -13.52
CA ASN A 71 -1.50 -10.24 -13.47
C ASN A 71 -2.03 -11.01 -14.69
N ILE A 72 -1.54 -10.69 -15.90
CA ILE A 72 -2.08 -11.28 -17.13
C ILE A 72 -1.30 -12.53 -17.55
N LYS A 73 0.05 -12.46 -17.58
CA LYS A 73 0.85 -13.61 -18.04
C LYS A 73 0.93 -14.71 -16.98
N MET A 74 1.25 -14.34 -15.71
CA MET A 74 1.36 -15.29 -14.60
C MET A 74 0.00 -15.61 -13.96
N LYS A 75 -1.06 -14.81 -14.26
CA LYS A 75 -2.42 -14.96 -13.73
C LYS A 75 -2.50 -14.88 -12.20
N ILE A 76 -1.67 -14.04 -11.61
CA ILE A 76 -1.63 -13.81 -10.17
C ILE A 76 -2.41 -12.54 -9.83
N PRO A 77 -3.39 -12.60 -8.91
CA PRO A 77 -4.07 -11.43 -8.38
C PRO A 77 -3.09 -10.42 -7.76
N VAL A 78 -3.31 -9.13 -8.01
CA VAL A 78 -2.52 -8.05 -7.41
C VAL A 78 -3.44 -7.12 -6.66
N ILE A 79 -3.07 -6.77 -5.42
CA ILE A 79 -3.74 -5.75 -4.61
C ILE A 79 -2.73 -4.64 -4.34
N ALA A 80 -3.01 -3.44 -4.82
CA ALA A 80 -2.15 -2.28 -4.63
C ALA A 80 -2.92 -1.12 -4.02
N ILE A 81 -2.27 -0.36 -3.15
CA ILE A 81 -2.79 0.90 -2.61
C ILE A 81 -1.87 2.06 -2.99
N SER A 82 -2.35 3.30 -2.93
CA SER A 82 -1.48 4.46 -3.03
C SER A 82 -0.76 4.74 -1.71
N GLY A 83 0.49 5.19 -1.82
CA GLY A 83 1.24 5.80 -0.72
C GLY A 83 1.21 7.33 -0.78
N ASN A 84 2.07 7.99 0.02
CA ASN A 84 2.10 9.44 0.12
C ASN A 84 2.84 10.12 -1.06
N HIS A 85 3.65 9.40 -1.82
CA HIS A 85 4.29 9.89 -3.04
C HIS A 85 3.38 9.79 -4.27
N ASP A 86 2.42 8.88 -4.25
CA ASP A 86 1.52 8.62 -5.36
C ASP A 86 0.45 9.71 -5.52
N SER A 87 -0.12 9.80 -6.72
CA SER A 87 -1.38 10.51 -6.93
C SER A 87 -2.55 9.53 -6.84
N ALA A 88 -3.36 9.69 -5.81
CA ALA A 88 -4.55 8.88 -5.57
C ALA A 88 -5.46 8.79 -6.82
N GLU A 89 -5.69 9.95 -7.48
CA GLU A 89 -6.55 10.05 -8.67
C GLU A 89 -5.97 9.34 -9.88
N ARG A 90 -4.65 9.47 -10.09
CA ARG A 90 -3.97 8.87 -11.25
C ARG A 90 -3.91 7.36 -11.12
N LEU A 91 -3.62 6.84 -9.92
CA LEU A 91 -3.63 5.41 -9.65
C LEU A 91 -5.04 4.82 -9.69
N ALA A 92 -6.06 5.56 -9.25
CA ALA A 92 -7.44 5.11 -9.32
C ALA A 92 -7.99 5.04 -10.75
N PHE A 93 -7.31 5.66 -11.73
CA PHE A 93 -7.75 5.61 -13.12
C PHE A 93 -7.76 4.17 -13.65
N GLY A 94 -8.91 3.74 -14.15
CA GLY A 94 -9.09 2.39 -14.70
C GLY A 94 -9.34 1.29 -13.65
N SER A 95 -9.27 1.57 -12.35
CA SER A 95 -9.43 0.58 -11.27
C SER A 95 -10.73 -0.23 -11.37
N SER A 96 -11.84 0.39 -11.82
CA SER A 96 -13.10 -0.30 -12.04
C SER A 96 -13.03 -1.36 -13.15
N TRP A 97 -12.13 -1.21 -14.12
CA TRP A 97 -11.92 -2.18 -15.19
C TRP A 97 -10.91 -3.25 -14.78
N TYR A 98 -9.82 -2.85 -14.13
CA TYR A 98 -8.73 -3.74 -13.72
C TYR A 98 -9.18 -4.84 -12.77
N LYS A 99 -10.16 -4.57 -11.88
CA LYS A 99 -10.70 -5.58 -10.96
C LYS A 99 -11.30 -6.81 -11.67
N HIS A 100 -11.71 -6.69 -12.94
CA HIS A 100 -12.20 -7.83 -13.73
C HIS A 100 -11.09 -8.84 -14.07
N SER A 101 -9.83 -8.41 -14.06
CA SER A 101 -8.66 -9.28 -14.18
C SER A 101 -8.01 -9.59 -12.83
N GLN A 102 -8.67 -9.27 -11.72
CA GLN A 102 -8.12 -9.41 -10.36
C GLN A 102 -6.89 -8.52 -10.09
N LEU A 103 -6.82 -7.38 -10.77
CA LEU A 103 -5.91 -6.28 -10.44
C LEU A 103 -6.72 -5.23 -9.68
N TYR A 104 -6.51 -5.16 -8.37
CA TYR A 104 -7.21 -4.25 -7.47
C TYR A 104 -6.27 -3.09 -7.11
N ILE A 105 -6.63 -1.89 -7.52
CA ILE A 105 -5.87 -0.67 -7.21
C ILE A 105 -6.77 0.28 -6.43
N SER A 106 -6.47 0.46 -5.15
CA SER A 106 -7.14 1.39 -4.26
C SER A 106 -6.30 2.66 -4.14
N GLY A 107 -6.53 3.61 -5.07
CA GLY A 107 -5.81 4.89 -5.07
C GLY A 107 -6.40 5.89 -4.07
N LYS A 108 -7.71 5.85 -3.82
CA LYS A 108 -8.43 6.76 -2.93
C LYS A 108 -8.97 6.02 -1.72
N LEU A 109 -8.97 6.70 -0.58
CA LEU A 109 -9.69 6.24 0.59
C LEU A 109 -11.20 6.37 0.35
N GLU A 110 -11.92 5.30 0.54
CA GLU A 110 -13.39 5.28 0.50
C GLU A 110 -13.97 5.48 1.91
N GLU A 111 -15.15 6.06 2.01
CA GLU A 111 -15.84 6.26 3.29
C GLU A 111 -16.12 4.92 4.00
N GLU A 112 -16.48 3.91 3.21
CA GLU A 112 -16.68 2.55 3.65
C GLU A 112 -15.72 1.62 2.91
N ILE A 113 -14.88 0.93 3.65
CA ILE A 113 -13.88 0.02 3.09
C ILE A 113 -14.44 -1.39 3.08
N GLU A 114 -14.91 -1.82 1.92
CA GLU A 114 -15.33 -3.20 1.70
C GLU A 114 -14.11 -4.10 1.43
N PRO A 115 -14.07 -5.32 2.00
CA PRO A 115 -12.93 -6.20 1.79
C PRO A 115 -12.89 -6.77 0.37
N ILE A 116 -11.69 -6.83 -0.19
CA ILE A 116 -11.40 -7.67 -1.36
C ILE A 116 -11.27 -9.11 -0.84
N ARG A 117 -12.12 -10.01 -1.34
CA ARG A 117 -12.14 -11.41 -0.90
C ARG A 117 -11.41 -12.29 -1.89
N LEU A 118 -10.29 -12.86 -1.47
CA LEU A 118 -9.52 -13.82 -2.26
C LEU A 118 -9.20 -15.05 -1.42
N HIS A 119 -9.50 -16.24 -1.94
CA HIS A 119 -9.18 -17.53 -1.31
C HIS A 119 -9.60 -17.64 0.17
N GLY A 120 -10.73 -17.04 0.54
CA GLY A 120 -11.26 -17.07 1.91
C GLY A 120 -10.58 -16.09 2.89
N VAL A 121 -9.77 -15.17 2.39
CA VAL A 121 -9.15 -14.09 3.16
C VAL A 121 -9.76 -12.74 2.75
N ASN A 122 -10.03 -11.89 3.73
CA ASN A 122 -10.53 -10.53 3.55
C ASN A 122 -9.37 -9.53 3.58
N PHE A 123 -9.20 -8.74 2.52
CA PHE A 123 -8.17 -7.71 2.41
C PHE A 123 -8.80 -6.33 2.45
N TYR A 124 -8.47 -5.55 3.46
CA TYR A 124 -8.94 -4.18 3.65
C TYR A 124 -7.88 -3.19 3.18
N CYS A 125 -8.17 -2.44 2.12
CA CYS A 125 -7.24 -1.50 1.52
C CYS A 125 -7.41 -0.11 2.13
N VAL A 126 -6.38 0.37 2.84
CA VAL A 126 -6.31 1.70 3.46
C VAL A 126 -5.18 2.49 2.79
N PRO A 127 -5.44 3.14 1.63
CA PRO A 127 -4.45 4.00 1.00
C PRO A 127 -4.09 5.17 1.90
N TYR A 128 -2.91 5.77 1.65
CA TYR A 128 -2.49 6.96 2.38
C TYR A 128 -3.53 8.08 2.24
N ALA A 129 -3.87 8.69 3.35
CA ALA A 129 -4.74 9.84 3.40
C ALA A 129 -4.32 10.81 4.51
N GLU A 130 -4.27 12.10 4.17
CA GLU A 130 -4.07 13.16 5.14
C GLU A 130 -5.23 13.21 6.15
N PRO A 131 -4.98 13.56 7.44
CA PRO A 131 -6.03 13.64 8.44
C PRO A 131 -7.21 14.54 8.05
N GLY A 132 -6.95 15.61 7.29
CA GLY A 132 -7.98 16.51 6.78
C GLY A 132 -8.94 15.83 5.80
N ILE A 133 -8.45 14.89 5.00
CA ILE A 133 -9.29 14.10 4.08
C ILE A 133 -10.18 13.15 4.87
N VAL A 134 -9.62 12.46 5.86
CA VAL A 134 -10.39 11.52 6.71
C VAL A 134 -11.44 12.26 7.54
N ARG A 135 -11.08 13.43 8.09
CA ARG A 135 -12.02 14.32 8.80
C ARG A 135 -13.24 14.66 7.94
N GLN A 136 -12.98 15.09 6.72
CA GLN A 136 -14.05 15.43 5.78
C GLN A 136 -14.89 14.21 5.39
N LEU A 137 -14.22 13.10 5.07
CA LEU A 137 -14.87 11.86 4.61
C LEU A 137 -15.76 11.25 5.69
N HIS A 138 -15.29 11.26 6.94
CA HIS A 138 -16.02 10.71 8.08
C HIS A 138 -16.93 11.72 8.78
N ASN A 139 -16.90 13.00 8.37
CA ASN A 139 -17.61 14.12 9.00
C ASN A 139 -17.32 14.19 10.52
N ASP A 140 -16.06 14.07 10.89
CA ASP A 140 -15.59 14.00 12.29
C ASP A 140 -14.52 15.06 12.54
N GLU A 141 -14.94 16.19 13.13
CA GLU A 141 -14.08 17.34 13.42
C GLU A 141 -12.98 17.04 14.48
N SER A 142 -13.05 15.91 15.18
CA SER A 142 -12.05 15.53 16.19
C SER A 142 -10.76 14.98 15.58
N ILE A 143 -10.73 14.69 14.27
CA ILE A 143 -9.57 14.10 13.59
C ILE A 143 -8.56 15.21 13.25
N HIS A 144 -7.41 15.25 13.97
CA HIS A 144 -6.34 16.23 13.78
C HIS A 144 -4.96 15.61 13.50
N SER A 145 -4.81 14.30 13.70
CA SER A 145 -3.55 13.57 13.54
C SER A 145 -3.74 12.29 12.71
N HIS A 146 -2.64 11.74 12.16
CA HIS A 146 -2.67 10.44 11.48
C HIS A 146 -3.12 9.30 12.41
N GLN A 147 -2.77 9.39 13.69
CA GLN A 147 -3.24 8.44 14.72
C GLN A 147 -4.77 8.43 14.82
N GLU A 148 -5.40 9.59 14.92
CA GLU A 148 -6.86 9.70 15.03
C GLU A 148 -7.54 9.31 13.72
N ALA A 149 -6.96 9.70 12.58
CA ALA A 149 -7.44 9.30 11.26
C ALA A 149 -7.43 7.78 11.10
N MET A 150 -6.30 7.13 11.35
CA MET A 150 -6.18 5.68 11.25
C MET A 150 -7.11 4.97 12.23
N LYS A 151 -7.20 5.46 13.47
CA LYS A 151 -8.14 4.92 14.46
C LYS A 151 -9.59 4.99 13.99
N SER A 152 -10.00 6.11 13.40
CA SER A 152 -11.36 6.28 12.84
C SER A 152 -11.63 5.30 11.70
N ILE A 153 -10.66 5.12 10.79
CA ILE A 153 -10.76 4.16 9.69
C ILE A 153 -10.89 2.73 10.21
N ILE A 154 -10.00 2.32 11.13
CA ILE A 154 -9.98 0.95 11.68
C ILE A 154 -11.26 0.65 12.44
N ASN A 155 -11.76 1.56 13.25
CA ASN A 155 -13.04 1.39 13.97
C ASN A 155 -14.21 1.11 13.01
N ARG A 156 -14.25 1.78 11.86
CA ARG A 156 -15.28 1.54 10.84
C ARG A 156 -15.14 0.16 10.20
N ILE A 157 -13.92 -0.25 9.88
CA ILE A 157 -13.65 -1.61 9.37
C ILE A 157 -14.08 -2.64 10.40
N GLU A 158 -13.63 -2.52 11.64
CA GLU A 158 -13.94 -3.47 12.73
C GLU A 158 -15.42 -3.62 13.02
N SER A 159 -16.19 -2.54 12.85
CA SER A 159 -17.66 -2.56 13.06
C SER A 159 -18.41 -3.51 12.13
N LYS A 160 -17.80 -3.83 10.96
CA LYS A 160 -18.38 -4.68 9.92
C LYS A 160 -17.57 -5.95 9.64
N MET A 161 -16.38 -6.05 10.22
CA MET A 161 -15.43 -7.13 9.98
C MET A 161 -15.95 -8.48 10.48
N ASN A 162 -15.89 -9.50 9.63
CA ASN A 162 -16.16 -10.88 10.05
C ASN A 162 -14.94 -11.48 10.76
N ARG A 163 -14.98 -11.53 12.08
CA ARG A 163 -13.88 -12.05 12.91
C ARG A 163 -13.71 -13.58 12.84
N ASN A 164 -14.58 -14.30 12.14
CA ASN A 164 -14.46 -15.75 11.94
C ASN A 164 -13.66 -16.10 10.67
N GLU A 165 -13.26 -15.11 9.89
CA GLU A 165 -12.46 -15.24 8.68
C GLU A 165 -11.11 -14.53 8.86
N PRO A 166 -10.05 -14.98 8.19
CA PRO A 166 -8.78 -14.25 8.21
C PRO A 166 -8.93 -12.85 7.60
N ASN A 167 -8.42 -11.85 8.31
CA ASN A 167 -8.51 -10.44 7.95
C ASN A 167 -7.12 -9.82 7.83
N VAL A 168 -6.82 -9.26 6.68
CA VAL A 168 -5.55 -8.60 6.36
C VAL A 168 -5.81 -7.13 6.11
N LEU A 169 -5.10 -6.25 6.81
CA LEU A 169 -5.08 -4.83 6.50
C LEU A 169 -3.90 -4.53 5.57
N ILE A 170 -4.12 -3.72 4.56
CA ILE A 170 -3.07 -3.18 3.68
C ILE A 170 -3.07 -1.67 3.91
N GLY A 171 -1.97 -1.13 4.44
CA GLY A 171 -1.88 0.28 4.80
C GLY A 171 -0.54 0.90 4.43
N HIS A 172 -0.52 2.23 4.36
CA HIS A 172 0.70 3.00 4.12
C HIS A 172 0.79 4.11 5.16
N ALA A 173 1.61 3.91 6.19
CA ALA A 173 1.70 4.80 7.34
C ALA A 173 3.05 4.68 8.06
N PHE A 174 3.50 5.78 8.67
CA PHE A 174 4.63 5.78 9.58
C PHE A 174 4.21 5.22 10.95
N VAL A 175 4.64 4.00 11.27
CA VAL A 175 4.21 3.30 12.48
C VAL A 175 5.28 3.41 13.57
N ILE A 176 4.87 3.85 14.78
CA ILE A 176 5.76 3.92 15.96
C ILE A 176 5.94 2.53 16.55
N GLY A 177 7.19 2.22 16.87
CA GLY A 177 7.61 0.92 17.41
C GLY A 177 8.56 0.19 16.45
N GLY A 178 8.70 0.69 15.22
CA GLY A 178 9.65 0.23 14.23
C GLY A 178 11.02 0.90 14.31
N GLN A 179 12.02 0.29 13.65
CA GLN A 179 13.31 0.91 13.40
C GLN A 179 13.24 1.74 12.12
N THR A 180 13.62 3.01 12.19
CA THR A 180 13.71 3.89 11.01
C THR A 180 14.99 3.61 10.23
N SER A 181 14.95 3.70 8.90
CA SER A 181 16.13 3.64 8.04
C SER A 181 16.62 5.04 7.67
N ASP A 182 17.90 5.17 7.30
CA ASP A 182 18.52 6.44 6.86
C ASP A 182 17.88 7.01 5.57
N SER A 183 17.12 6.21 4.83
CA SER A 183 16.41 6.61 3.62
C SER A 183 15.04 7.23 3.87
N GLU A 184 14.52 7.13 5.09
CA GLU A 184 13.26 7.74 5.48
C GLU A 184 13.48 9.21 5.79
N ARG A 185 12.79 10.09 5.08
CA ARG A 185 12.76 11.49 5.46
C ARG A 185 12.06 11.63 6.80
N THR A 186 12.67 12.39 7.73
CA THR A 186 12.06 12.77 8.99
C THR A 186 10.80 13.61 8.72
N LEU A 187 9.65 12.93 8.51
CA LEU A 187 8.39 13.57 8.14
C LEU A 187 7.61 14.15 9.30
N SER A 188 8.08 13.97 10.53
CA SER A 188 7.38 14.55 11.67
C SER A 188 8.31 15.24 12.68
N VAL A 189 8.39 16.54 12.58
CA VAL A 189 8.73 17.38 13.74
C VAL A 189 7.50 17.38 14.65
N GLY A 190 7.55 16.59 15.76
CA GLY A 190 6.51 16.62 16.78
C GLY A 190 5.55 15.43 16.86
N GLY A 191 5.79 14.30 16.15
CA GLY A 191 5.03 13.06 16.37
C GLY A 191 3.61 13.01 15.77
N SER A 192 3.13 14.06 15.12
CA SER A 192 1.78 14.14 14.56
C SER A 192 1.56 13.24 13.32
N GLY A 193 2.65 12.79 12.70
CA GLY A 193 2.62 11.90 11.52
C GLY A 193 2.61 10.41 11.84
N CYS A 194 2.75 10.03 13.10
CA CYS A 194 2.95 8.64 13.50
C CYS A 194 1.66 7.94 13.91
N VAL A 195 1.61 6.62 13.68
CA VAL A 195 0.51 5.73 14.05
C VAL A 195 1.03 4.64 14.98
N SER A 196 0.31 4.32 16.06
CA SER A 196 0.67 3.22 16.97
C SER A 196 0.40 1.86 16.33
N ALA A 197 1.35 0.92 16.47
CA ALA A 197 1.19 -0.46 16.01
C ALA A 197 -0.02 -1.17 16.68
N ASP A 198 -0.39 -0.80 17.89
CA ASP A 198 -1.52 -1.39 18.64
C ASP A 198 -2.86 -1.26 17.91
N LEU A 199 -3.00 -0.24 17.03
CA LEU A 199 -4.23 -0.06 16.25
C LEU A 199 -4.53 -1.25 15.33
N PHE A 200 -3.51 -1.98 14.92
CA PHE A 200 -3.64 -3.06 13.94
C PHE A 200 -3.89 -4.44 14.57
N SER A 201 -3.99 -4.51 15.91
CA SER A 201 -4.05 -5.78 16.66
C SER A 201 -5.27 -6.66 16.37
N SER A 202 -6.30 -6.13 15.73
CA SER A 202 -7.50 -6.88 15.35
C SER A 202 -7.36 -7.64 14.01
N PHE A 203 -6.28 -7.41 13.27
CA PHE A 203 -6.02 -8.06 11.99
C PHE A 203 -5.03 -9.22 12.16
N ASP A 204 -5.24 -10.31 11.42
CA ASP A 204 -4.33 -11.47 11.42
C ASP A 204 -2.98 -11.16 10.77
N TYR A 205 -2.96 -10.21 9.84
CA TYR A 205 -1.76 -9.66 9.23
C TYR A 205 -1.98 -8.20 8.82
N THR A 206 -0.93 -7.40 8.96
CA THR A 206 -0.94 -6.01 8.50
C THR A 206 0.21 -5.79 7.51
N ALA A 207 -0.13 -5.59 6.24
CA ALA A 207 0.81 -5.26 5.18
C ALA A 207 1.04 -3.75 5.16
N LEU A 208 2.20 -3.31 5.63
CA LEU A 208 2.56 -1.89 5.73
C LEU A 208 3.61 -1.51 4.68
N GLY A 209 3.44 -0.33 4.07
CA GLY A 209 4.46 0.44 3.40
C GLY A 209 4.88 1.65 4.21
N HIS A 210 5.75 2.50 3.63
CA HIS A 210 6.35 3.71 4.19
C HIS A 210 7.60 3.49 5.04
N LEU A 211 7.71 2.41 5.79
CA LEU A 211 8.91 2.03 6.51
C LEU A 211 9.79 1.17 5.59
N HIS A 212 10.95 1.70 5.17
CA HIS A 212 11.82 1.07 4.18
C HIS A 212 12.65 -0.11 4.75
N SER A 213 12.24 -0.65 5.88
CA SER A 213 12.87 -1.80 6.51
C SER A 213 11.83 -2.89 6.79
N PRO A 214 12.02 -4.13 6.31
CA PRO A 214 11.10 -5.24 6.58
C PRO A 214 11.08 -5.65 8.06
N ASP A 215 12.12 -5.28 8.81
CA ASP A 215 12.25 -5.56 10.24
C ASP A 215 11.80 -4.39 11.13
N ALA A 216 11.19 -3.37 10.53
CA ALA A 216 10.83 -2.15 11.24
C ALA A 216 9.87 -2.40 12.41
N ILE A 217 8.97 -3.37 12.29
CA ILE A 217 8.01 -3.75 13.34
C ILE A 217 8.11 -5.26 13.55
N LYS A 218 8.48 -5.67 14.75
CA LYS A 218 8.43 -7.07 15.19
C LYS A 218 7.30 -7.22 16.20
N HIS A 219 6.37 -8.12 15.92
CA HIS A 219 5.39 -8.60 16.88
C HIS A 219 5.88 -9.83 17.59
#